data_3e75f9d0d1975a2482eedd5197633b21
#
_entry.id   3e75f9d0d1975a2482eedd5197633b21
#
_cell.length_a   1.000
_cell.length_b   1.000
_cell.length_c   1.000
_cell.angle_alpha   90.00
_cell.angle_beta   90.00
_cell.angle_gamma   90.00
#
_symmetry.space_group_name_H-M   'P 1'
#
loop_
_entity.id
_entity.type
_entity.pdbx_description
1 polymer ?
#
loop_
_entity_poly.entity_id
_entity_poly.type
_entity_poly.pdbx_seq_one_letter_code
_entity_poly.pdbx_strand_id
1 'polypeptide(L)'
;MQIERPKIELYQVRSFGEKFSAIFEFIRENFKFLLRACTYLLLPLCLVQGFAMEMMTKVLAPYYTNTFDVGEDVDVTQGMLLRFGASYVGYGICLLIGSTLLAGICYSMVKYYHKSPNRLRNTTLSDLKPIIIQVIKRSLLMTVVLVALFIGVLVLIISFAAITSAPILAVIPILALVVCYLPVSMALPVYVFEDEETLFSSITRGLKLGFHSFWSLFGLMFVIGFLTNILSSFTSIPWYILTVVKSVLVATDTTQSSFATSPVYSFLVYLSSVFMNFGMYLTMTVSTFALAFHYGSIAEEEDGFSVEDDIQHFEELAEKDTDIDNFDKL
;
A
#
# COMPACT_ATOMS: atom_id res chain seq x y z
N MET A 1 -10.41 11.81 -35.85
CA MET A 1 -9.25 10.97 -35.50
C MET A 1 -8.92 11.25 -34.03
N GLN A 2 -9.23 10.36 -33.14
CA GLN A 2 -8.67 10.44 -31.77
C GLN A 2 -7.20 10.01 -31.90
N ILE A 3 -6.30 10.93 -31.66
CA ILE A 3 -4.86 10.62 -31.59
C ILE A 3 -4.71 9.68 -30.39
N GLU A 4 -4.46 8.41 -30.65
CA GLU A 4 -4.19 7.45 -29.57
C GLU A 4 -2.89 7.89 -28.88
N ARG A 5 -2.98 8.13 -27.59
CA ARG A 5 -1.79 8.45 -26.80
C ARG A 5 -0.86 7.24 -26.80
N PRO A 6 0.45 7.45 -26.80
CA PRO A 6 1.40 6.35 -26.73
C PRO A 6 1.16 5.50 -25.46
N LYS A 7 1.53 4.25 -25.50
CA LYS A 7 1.48 3.35 -24.34
C LYS A 7 2.46 3.85 -23.27
N ILE A 8 2.05 3.76 -22.01
CA ILE A 8 2.93 4.12 -20.89
C ILE A 8 3.79 2.89 -20.59
N GLU A 9 5.04 2.93 -21.04
CA GLU A 9 5.98 1.82 -20.80
C GLU A 9 6.36 1.77 -19.30
N LEU A 10 6.60 0.58 -18.76
CA LEU A 10 7.09 0.42 -17.40
C LEU A 10 8.58 0.75 -17.33
N TYR A 11 9.36 0.09 -18.15
CA TYR A 11 10.80 0.25 -18.25
C TYR A 11 11.15 1.41 -19.17
N GLN A 12 11.36 2.55 -18.60
CA GLN A 12 11.75 3.78 -19.30
C GLN A 12 12.40 4.73 -18.28
N VAL A 13 13.59 5.24 -18.59
CA VAL A 13 14.23 6.27 -17.77
C VAL A 13 13.40 7.54 -17.80
N ARG A 14 12.99 8.01 -16.63
CA ARG A 14 12.11 9.18 -16.48
C ARG A 14 12.70 10.19 -15.51
N SER A 15 12.62 11.45 -15.86
CA SER A 15 12.82 12.55 -14.94
C SER A 15 11.74 12.56 -13.85
N PHE A 16 11.98 13.32 -12.78
CA PHE A 16 11.04 13.43 -11.66
C PHE A 16 9.62 13.82 -12.11
N GLY A 17 9.48 14.85 -12.94
CA GLY A 17 8.20 15.31 -13.48
C GLY A 17 7.50 14.30 -14.37
N GLU A 18 8.26 13.58 -15.20
CA GLU A 18 7.73 12.53 -16.08
C GLU A 18 7.21 11.34 -15.29
N LYS A 19 7.85 10.97 -14.14
CA LYS A 19 7.32 9.95 -13.23
C LYS A 19 5.93 10.34 -12.72
N PHE A 20 5.73 11.59 -12.28
CA PHE A 20 4.41 12.09 -11.88
C PHE A 20 3.40 12.00 -13.01
N SER A 21 3.76 12.48 -14.18
CA SER A 21 2.87 12.45 -15.36
C SER A 21 2.45 11.02 -15.70
N ALA A 22 3.39 10.08 -15.73
CA ALA A 22 3.11 8.68 -16.01
C ALA A 22 2.16 8.04 -14.96
N ILE A 23 2.36 8.31 -13.68
CA ILE A 23 1.51 7.80 -12.60
C ILE A 23 0.06 8.27 -12.76
N PHE A 24 -0.13 9.59 -12.89
CA PHE A 24 -1.48 10.15 -12.99
C PHE A 24 -2.16 9.83 -14.31
N GLU A 25 -1.41 9.75 -15.41
CA GLU A 25 -1.94 9.35 -16.70
C GLU A 25 -2.37 7.88 -16.69
N PHE A 26 -1.59 6.98 -16.09
CA PHE A 26 -1.94 5.58 -15.91
C PHE A 26 -3.21 5.41 -15.06
N ILE A 27 -3.30 6.12 -13.93
CA ILE A 27 -4.50 6.09 -13.08
C ILE A 27 -5.71 6.63 -13.85
N ARG A 28 -5.59 7.75 -14.55
CA ARG A 28 -6.68 8.35 -15.31
C ARG A 28 -7.18 7.44 -16.43
N GLU A 29 -6.26 6.80 -17.17
CA GLU A 29 -6.61 5.88 -18.25
C GLU A 29 -7.37 4.65 -17.73
N ASN A 30 -6.97 4.14 -16.56
CA ASN A 30 -7.45 2.88 -16.03
C ASN A 30 -8.36 3.03 -14.79
N PHE A 31 -8.83 4.24 -14.49
CA PHE A 31 -9.56 4.57 -13.26
C PHE A 31 -10.80 3.70 -13.03
N LYS A 32 -11.60 3.48 -14.07
CA LYS A 32 -12.83 2.67 -13.97
C LYS A 32 -12.52 1.21 -13.61
N PHE A 33 -11.46 0.66 -14.18
CA PHE A 33 -11.01 -0.69 -13.88
C PHE A 33 -10.47 -0.78 -12.46
N LEU A 34 -9.60 0.16 -12.07
CA LEU A 34 -9.02 0.27 -10.73
C LEU A 34 -10.12 0.36 -9.66
N LEU A 35 -11.08 1.28 -9.83
CA LEU A 35 -12.18 1.45 -8.88
C LEU A 35 -13.01 0.17 -8.74
N ARG A 36 -13.33 -0.51 -9.86
CA ARG A 36 -14.05 -1.77 -9.85
C ARG A 36 -13.27 -2.86 -9.11
N ALA A 37 -11.97 -3.01 -9.40
CA ALA A 37 -11.11 -4.00 -8.75
C ALA A 37 -11.00 -3.74 -7.23
N CYS A 38 -10.77 -2.48 -6.83
CA CYS A 38 -10.74 -2.09 -5.43
C CYS A 38 -12.08 -2.36 -4.73
N THR A 39 -13.20 -2.03 -5.37
CA THR A 39 -14.53 -2.28 -4.78
C THR A 39 -14.76 -3.77 -4.55
N TYR A 40 -14.44 -4.63 -5.50
CA TYR A 40 -14.67 -6.07 -5.34
C TYR A 40 -13.75 -6.73 -4.30
N LEU A 41 -12.48 -6.32 -4.24
CA LEU A 41 -11.48 -6.99 -3.39
C LEU A 41 -11.29 -6.32 -2.03
N LEU A 42 -11.37 -4.99 -1.94
CA LEU A 42 -11.08 -4.26 -0.71
C LEU A 42 -12.33 -3.88 0.09
N LEU A 43 -13.48 -3.64 -0.57
CA LEU A 43 -14.69 -3.25 0.17
C LEU A 43 -15.14 -4.29 1.21
N PRO A 44 -15.14 -5.61 0.94
CA PRO A 44 -15.45 -6.60 1.96
C PRO A 44 -14.52 -6.54 3.17
N LEU A 45 -13.22 -6.28 2.92
CA LEU A 45 -12.26 -6.10 4.00
C LEU A 45 -12.52 -4.80 4.79
N CYS A 46 -12.88 -3.70 4.11
CA CYS A 46 -13.23 -2.44 4.76
C CYS A 46 -14.45 -2.57 5.70
N LEU A 47 -15.41 -3.44 5.37
CA LEU A 47 -16.52 -3.75 6.27
C LEU A 47 -16.02 -4.40 7.58
N VAL A 48 -15.08 -5.33 7.50
CA VAL A 48 -14.46 -5.94 8.68
C VAL A 48 -13.62 -4.92 9.45
N GLN A 49 -12.84 -4.09 8.75
CA GLN A 49 -12.04 -3.03 9.37
C GLN A 49 -12.90 -1.98 10.07
N GLY A 50 -14.04 -1.60 9.48
CA GLY A 50 -14.99 -0.68 10.09
C GLY A 50 -15.48 -1.19 11.44
N PHE A 51 -15.77 -2.48 11.53
CA PHE A 51 -16.15 -3.13 12.78
C PHE A 51 -14.99 -3.14 13.81
N ALA A 52 -13.78 -3.49 13.39
CA ALA A 52 -12.60 -3.45 14.24
C ALA A 52 -12.32 -2.03 14.77
N MET A 53 -12.50 -1.02 13.92
CA MET A 53 -12.36 0.39 14.29
C MET A 53 -13.42 0.84 15.33
N GLU A 54 -14.66 0.38 15.18
CA GLU A 54 -15.71 0.67 16.16
C GLU A 54 -15.39 0.01 17.52
N MET A 55 -14.90 -1.22 17.52
CA MET A 55 -14.46 -1.89 18.74
C MET A 55 -13.33 -1.12 19.44
N MET A 56 -12.36 -0.62 18.66
CA MET A 56 -11.25 0.16 19.16
C MET A 56 -11.71 1.48 19.79
N THR A 57 -12.64 2.20 19.15
CA THR A 57 -13.21 3.44 19.68
C THR A 57 -14.00 3.21 20.96
N LYS A 58 -14.73 2.10 21.10
CA LYS A 58 -15.44 1.74 22.34
C LYS A 58 -14.49 1.46 23.50
N VAL A 59 -13.34 0.86 23.24
CA VAL A 59 -12.31 0.61 24.27
C VAL A 59 -11.62 1.90 24.69
N LEU A 60 -11.44 2.86 23.77
CA LEU A 60 -10.80 4.15 24.04
C LEU A 60 -11.75 5.20 24.65
N ALA A 61 -13.06 5.07 24.46
CA ALA A 61 -14.03 6.05 24.91
C ALA A 61 -13.90 6.43 26.41
N PRO A 62 -13.69 5.48 27.36
CA PRO A 62 -13.50 5.83 28.76
C PRO A 62 -12.25 6.68 29.01
N TYR A 63 -11.18 6.51 28.23
CA TYR A 63 -9.96 7.32 28.39
C TYR A 63 -10.18 8.77 28.00
N TYR A 64 -10.95 9.01 26.93
CA TYR A 64 -11.23 10.39 26.49
C TYR A 64 -12.22 11.09 27.44
N THR A 65 -13.18 10.39 28.02
CA THR A 65 -14.13 10.99 28.95
C THR A 65 -13.47 11.31 30.30
N ASN A 66 -12.63 10.44 30.83
CA ASN A 66 -11.94 10.62 32.11
C ASN A 66 -10.80 11.65 32.04
N THR A 67 -10.23 11.91 30.85
CA THR A 67 -9.18 12.94 30.68
C THR A 67 -9.76 14.34 30.85
N PHE A 68 -11.05 14.54 30.68
CA PHE A 68 -11.75 15.82 30.93
C PHE A 68 -12.20 15.96 32.40
N ASP A 69 -12.33 14.87 33.16
CA ASP A 69 -12.53 14.88 34.62
C ASP A 69 -11.17 14.87 35.31
N VAL A 70 -10.69 16.08 35.61
CA VAL A 70 -9.42 16.32 36.29
C VAL A 70 -9.49 15.76 37.72
N GLY A 71 -9.05 14.54 37.92
CA GLY A 71 -8.83 14.04 39.28
C GLY A 71 -9.07 12.57 39.60
N GLU A 72 -9.63 11.77 38.69
CA GLU A 72 -9.73 10.33 38.92
C GLU A 72 -8.62 9.59 38.12
N ASP A 73 -7.77 8.86 38.86
CA ASP A 73 -6.83 7.90 38.30
C ASP A 73 -7.63 6.83 37.54
N VAL A 74 -7.43 6.74 36.22
CA VAL A 74 -8.03 5.68 35.41
C VAL A 74 -7.38 4.36 35.81
N ASP A 75 -8.12 3.54 36.58
CA ASP A 75 -7.68 2.20 36.93
C ASP A 75 -7.67 1.32 35.66
N VAL A 76 -6.49 1.23 35.05
CA VAL A 76 -6.27 0.48 33.82
C VAL A 76 -6.28 -1.01 34.16
N THR A 77 -7.46 -1.60 34.07
CA THR A 77 -7.58 -3.04 34.34
C THR A 77 -6.86 -3.87 33.25
N GLN A 78 -6.25 -4.98 33.68
CA GLN A 78 -5.57 -5.91 32.77
C GLN A 78 -6.49 -6.38 31.65
N GLY A 79 -7.79 -6.55 31.90
CA GLY A 79 -8.78 -6.92 30.89
C GLY A 79 -9.00 -5.85 29.83
N MET A 80 -8.85 -4.58 30.19
CA MET A 80 -8.95 -3.45 29.26
C MET A 80 -7.74 -3.36 28.33
N LEU A 81 -6.53 -3.53 28.87
CA LEU A 81 -5.30 -3.62 28.08
C LEU A 81 -5.34 -4.77 27.07
N LEU A 82 -5.84 -5.94 27.46
CA LEU A 82 -5.99 -7.08 26.56
C LEU A 82 -6.98 -6.80 25.43
N ARG A 83 -8.15 -6.21 25.72
CA ARG A 83 -9.15 -5.84 24.70
C ARG A 83 -8.60 -4.79 23.75
N PHE A 84 -7.92 -3.80 24.26
CA PHE A 84 -7.26 -2.76 23.47
C PHE A 84 -6.21 -3.38 22.54
N GLY A 85 -5.29 -4.17 23.10
CA GLY A 85 -4.26 -4.85 22.33
C GLY A 85 -4.84 -5.77 21.26
N ALA A 86 -5.87 -6.56 21.58
CA ALA A 86 -6.53 -7.44 20.61
C ALA A 86 -7.20 -6.67 19.47
N SER A 87 -7.84 -5.52 19.77
CA SER A 87 -8.45 -4.66 18.73
C SER A 87 -7.42 -4.05 17.80
N TYR A 88 -6.29 -3.58 18.32
CA TYR A 88 -5.18 -3.05 17.52
C TYR A 88 -4.52 -4.11 16.66
N VAL A 89 -4.26 -5.30 17.21
CA VAL A 89 -3.70 -6.42 16.46
C VAL A 89 -4.66 -6.84 15.34
N GLY A 90 -5.95 -6.96 15.64
CA GLY A 90 -6.96 -7.31 14.64
C GLY A 90 -7.05 -6.28 13.51
N TYR A 91 -7.05 -5.00 13.83
CA TYR A 91 -7.03 -3.93 12.84
C TYR A 91 -5.72 -3.94 12.02
N GLY A 92 -4.58 -4.14 12.68
CA GLY A 92 -3.26 -4.27 12.04
C GLY A 92 -3.19 -5.44 11.04
N ILE A 93 -3.73 -6.61 11.40
CA ILE A 93 -3.83 -7.76 10.48
C ILE A 93 -4.68 -7.39 9.26
N CYS A 94 -5.81 -6.73 9.46
CA CYS A 94 -6.64 -6.26 8.34
C CYS A 94 -5.90 -5.25 7.45
N LEU A 95 -5.08 -4.36 8.03
CA LEU A 95 -4.24 -3.43 7.26
C LEU A 95 -3.18 -4.17 6.43
N LEU A 96 -2.52 -5.18 6.98
CA LEU A 96 -1.55 -6.02 6.26
C LEU A 96 -2.22 -6.77 5.09
N ILE A 97 -3.38 -7.37 5.32
CA ILE A 97 -4.14 -8.03 4.27
C ILE A 97 -4.55 -7.01 3.19
N GLY A 98 -5.07 -5.86 3.59
CA GLY A 98 -5.52 -4.82 2.68
C GLY A 98 -4.41 -4.22 1.84
N SER A 99 -3.24 -3.94 2.43
CA SER A 99 -2.06 -3.46 1.69
C SER A 99 -1.54 -4.50 0.70
N THR A 100 -1.59 -5.78 1.06
CA THR A 100 -1.21 -6.88 0.17
C THR A 100 -2.18 -7.03 -1.01
N LEU A 101 -3.49 -6.96 -0.75
CA LEU A 101 -4.51 -6.97 -1.80
C LEU A 101 -4.37 -5.76 -2.73
N LEU A 102 -4.12 -4.58 -2.16
CA LEU A 102 -3.89 -3.36 -2.93
C LEU A 102 -2.68 -3.48 -3.85
N ALA A 103 -1.53 -3.93 -3.31
CA ALA A 103 -0.34 -4.20 -4.10
C ALA A 103 -0.63 -5.24 -5.20
N GLY A 104 -1.38 -6.30 -4.85
CA GLY A 104 -1.87 -7.30 -5.80
C GLY A 104 -2.66 -6.70 -6.97
N ILE A 105 -3.58 -5.79 -6.70
CA ILE A 105 -4.35 -5.09 -7.73
C ILE A 105 -3.44 -4.20 -8.58
N CYS A 106 -2.71 -3.28 -7.93
CA CYS A 106 -1.93 -2.25 -8.63
C CYS A 106 -0.81 -2.84 -9.50
N TYR A 107 0.00 -3.73 -8.94
CA TYR A 107 1.12 -4.32 -9.69
C TYR A 107 0.65 -5.31 -10.77
N SER A 108 -0.46 -6.03 -10.55
CA SER A 108 -1.05 -6.86 -11.60
C SER A 108 -1.56 -6.03 -12.77
N MET A 109 -2.17 -4.87 -12.49
CA MET A 109 -2.58 -3.94 -13.55
C MET A 109 -1.39 -3.45 -14.36
N VAL A 110 -0.30 -3.05 -13.71
CA VAL A 110 0.93 -2.60 -14.40
C VAL A 110 1.54 -3.74 -15.21
N LYS A 111 1.68 -4.94 -14.62
CA LYS A 111 2.26 -6.13 -15.27
C LYS A 111 1.45 -6.56 -16.50
N TYR A 112 0.12 -6.59 -16.39
CA TYR A 112 -0.77 -6.92 -17.50
C TYR A 112 -0.76 -5.83 -18.57
N TYR A 113 -0.82 -4.56 -18.17
CA TYR A 113 -0.77 -3.42 -19.10
C TYR A 113 0.52 -3.43 -19.93
N HIS A 114 1.66 -3.73 -19.31
CA HIS A 114 2.95 -3.83 -19.99
C HIS A 114 2.99 -4.99 -21.00
N LYS A 115 2.51 -6.19 -20.61
CA LYS A 115 2.51 -7.38 -21.48
C LYS A 115 1.45 -7.35 -22.58
N SER A 116 0.35 -6.60 -22.41
CA SER A 116 -0.76 -6.59 -23.36
C SER A 116 -0.64 -5.49 -24.42
N PRO A 117 -0.75 -5.81 -25.73
CA PRO A 117 -0.78 -4.79 -26.78
C PRO A 117 -2.04 -3.89 -26.69
N ASN A 118 -3.15 -4.44 -26.21
CA ASN A 118 -4.42 -3.72 -26.07
C ASN A 118 -4.57 -2.98 -24.75
N ARG A 119 -3.50 -2.86 -23.93
CA ARG A 119 -3.52 -2.24 -22.61
C ARG A 119 -4.54 -2.98 -21.69
N LEU A 120 -5.34 -2.22 -20.91
CA LEU A 120 -6.45 -2.76 -20.10
C LEU A 120 -7.83 -2.55 -20.77
N ARG A 121 -7.87 -2.21 -22.06
CA ARG A 121 -9.13 -2.00 -22.78
C ARG A 121 -9.85 -3.34 -22.98
N ASN A 122 -11.14 -3.37 -22.64
CA ASN A 122 -11.99 -4.57 -22.72
C ASN A 122 -11.54 -5.75 -21.84
N THR A 123 -10.60 -5.53 -20.91
CA THR A 123 -10.13 -6.55 -19.98
C THR A 123 -11.10 -6.69 -18.82
N THR A 124 -11.40 -7.92 -18.44
CA THR A 124 -12.23 -8.24 -17.27
C THR A 124 -11.37 -8.57 -16.06
N LEU A 125 -11.95 -8.52 -14.85
CA LEU A 125 -11.26 -8.99 -13.64
C LEU A 125 -10.90 -10.47 -13.71
N SER A 126 -11.66 -11.25 -14.47
CA SER A 126 -11.40 -12.67 -14.69
C SER A 126 -10.10 -12.91 -15.45
N ASP A 127 -9.78 -12.05 -16.41
CA ASP A 127 -8.56 -12.16 -17.22
C ASP A 127 -7.30 -11.83 -16.39
N LEU A 128 -7.43 -10.89 -15.44
CA LEU A 128 -6.34 -10.55 -14.52
C LEU A 128 -6.22 -11.52 -13.35
N LYS A 129 -7.25 -12.32 -13.06
CA LYS A 129 -7.29 -13.17 -11.87
C LYS A 129 -6.04 -14.02 -11.64
N PRO A 130 -5.47 -14.73 -12.65
CA PRO A 130 -4.27 -15.54 -12.44
C PRO A 130 -3.08 -14.67 -12.02
N ILE A 131 -2.88 -13.51 -12.64
CA ILE A 131 -1.80 -12.58 -12.33
C ILE A 131 -2.02 -11.98 -10.93
N ILE A 132 -3.25 -11.54 -10.61
CA ILE A 132 -3.60 -11.00 -9.29
C ILE A 132 -3.28 -12.03 -8.20
N ILE A 133 -3.65 -13.29 -8.36
CA ILE A 133 -3.37 -14.34 -7.37
C ILE A 133 -1.86 -14.56 -7.21
N GLN A 134 -1.10 -14.58 -8.31
CA GLN A 134 0.36 -14.73 -8.28
C GLN A 134 1.00 -13.55 -7.52
N VAL A 135 0.63 -12.32 -7.87
CA VAL A 135 1.17 -11.10 -7.25
C VAL A 135 0.77 -11.00 -5.79
N ILE A 136 -0.48 -11.34 -5.43
CA ILE A 136 -0.92 -11.37 -4.01
C ILE A 136 -0.08 -12.36 -3.20
N LYS A 137 0.18 -13.56 -3.72
CA LYS A 137 1.01 -14.56 -3.02
C LYS A 137 2.43 -14.06 -2.80
N ARG A 138 3.06 -13.47 -3.83
CA ARG A 138 4.41 -12.89 -3.73
C ARG A 138 4.41 -11.69 -2.78
N SER A 139 3.45 -10.78 -2.91
CA SER A 139 3.34 -9.61 -2.03
C SER A 139 3.09 -9.99 -0.58
N LEU A 140 2.23 -10.98 -0.32
CA LEU A 140 1.95 -11.47 1.03
C LEU A 140 3.22 -12.04 1.67
N LEU A 141 3.93 -12.92 0.95
CA LEU A 141 5.16 -13.51 1.44
C LEU A 141 6.21 -12.45 1.76
N MET A 142 6.46 -11.51 0.84
CA MET A 142 7.39 -10.39 1.04
C MET A 142 6.98 -9.53 2.24
N THR A 143 5.71 -9.15 2.33
CA THR A 143 5.20 -8.31 3.43
C THR A 143 5.36 -8.99 4.78
N VAL A 144 5.03 -10.29 4.89
CA VAL A 144 5.20 -11.06 6.14
C VAL A 144 6.67 -11.11 6.56
N VAL A 145 7.58 -11.38 5.61
CA VAL A 145 9.01 -11.44 5.91
C VAL A 145 9.55 -10.08 6.31
N LEU A 146 9.20 -9.00 5.59
CA LEU A 146 9.64 -7.65 5.94
C LEU A 146 9.11 -7.20 7.31
N VAL A 147 7.85 -7.50 7.63
CA VAL A 147 7.27 -7.21 8.95
C VAL A 147 7.96 -8.01 10.05
N ALA A 148 8.23 -9.29 9.82
CA ALA A 148 8.93 -10.13 10.78
C ALA A 148 10.37 -9.63 11.03
N LEU A 149 11.09 -9.25 9.97
CA LEU A 149 12.42 -8.65 10.07
C LEU A 149 12.38 -7.32 10.84
N PHE A 150 11.42 -6.45 10.52
CA PHE A 150 11.26 -5.16 11.19
C PHE A 150 10.97 -5.32 12.69
N ILE A 151 10.04 -6.21 13.04
CA ILE A 151 9.72 -6.52 14.45
C ILE A 151 10.94 -7.13 15.15
N GLY A 152 11.64 -8.07 14.52
CA GLY A 152 12.84 -8.69 15.08
C GLY A 152 13.92 -7.66 15.41
N VAL A 153 14.21 -6.75 14.48
CA VAL A 153 15.18 -5.66 14.70
C VAL A 153 14.73 -4.71 15.80
N LEU A 154 13.44 -4.32 15.82
CA LEU A 154 12.88 -3.51 16.91
C LEU A 154 13.04 -4.16 18.29
N VAL A 155 12.71 -5.45 18.41
CA VAL A 155 12.86 -6.20 19.65
C VAL A 155 14.32 -6.23 20.09
N LEU A 156 15.27 -6.43 19.18
CA LEU A 156 16.70 -6.39 19.48
C LEU A 156 17.14 -5.01 19.99
N ILE A 157 16.70 -3.93 19.35
CA ILE A 157 17.03 -2.54 19.74
C ILE A 157 16.48 -2.25 21.15
N ILE A 158 15.22 -2.57 21.39
CA ILE A 158 14.55 -2.34 22.70
C ILE A 158 15.22 -3.17 23.79
N SER A 159 15.51 -4.44 23.53
CA SER A 159 16.17 -5.33 24.46
C SER A 159 17.58 -4.83 24.82
N PHE A 160 18.33 -4.38 23.83
CA PHE A 160 19.66 -3.79 24.05
C PHE A 160 19.59 -2.53 24.91
N ALA A 161 18.65 -1.62 24.62
CA ALA A 161 18.44 -0.41 25.42
C ALA A 161 18.02 -0.72 26.86
N ALA A 162 17.19 -1.74 27.06
CA ALA A 162 16.78 -2.20 28.39
C ALA A 162 17.94 -2.80 29.20
N ILE A 163 18.76 -3.67 28.58
CA ILE A 163 19.93 -4.29 29.24
C ILE A 163 20.95 -3.23 29.64
N THR A 164 21.21 -2.24 28.79
CA THR A 164 22.17 -1.18 29.09
C THR A 164 21.63 -0.10 30.01
N SER A 165 20.33 -0.13 30.37
CA SER A 165 19.62 0.91 31.12
C SER A 165 19.77 2.33 30.51
N ALA A 166 20.07 2.41 29.23
CA ALA A 166 20.35 3.64 28.50
C ALA A 166 19.42 3.79 27.27
N PRO A 167 18.15 4.21 27.44
CA PRO A 167 17.18 4.30 26.34
C PRO A 167 17.62 5.23 25.21
N ILE A 168 18.51 6.17 25.48
CA ILE A 168 19.10 7.07 24.48
C ILE A 168 19.84 6.30 23.37
N LEU A 169 20.41 5.12 23.68
CA LEU A 169 21.11 4.28 22.71
C LEU A 169 20.17 3.66 21.66
N ALA A 170 18.87 3.60 21.91
CA ALA A 170 17.89 3.14 20.93
C ALA A 170 17.58 4.17 19.84
N VAL A 171 17.82 5.46 20.09
CA VAL A 171 17.42 6.55 19.19
C VAL A 171 18.11 6.42 17.83
N ILE A 172 19.43 6.21 17.81
CA ILE A 172 20.21 6.12 16.56
C ILE A 172 19.78 4.92 15.71
N PRO A 173 19.67 3.66 16.23
CA PRO A 173 19.18 2.54 15.46
C PRO A 173 17.74 2.69 14.99
N ILE A 174 16.85 3.31 15.76
CA ILE A 174 15.47 3.60 15.33
C ILE A 174 15.48 4.58 14.17
N LEU A 175 16.26 5.66 14.23
CA LEU A 175 16.41 6.58 13.11
C LEU A 175 16.97 5.89 11.87
N ALA A 176 17.95 5.02 12.03
CA ALA A 176 18.48 4.22 10.92
C ALA A 176 17.42 3.31 10.30
N LEU A 177 16.57 2.67 11.11
CA LEU A 177 15.42 1.89 10.62
C LEU A 177 14.44 2.71 9.80
N VAL A 178 14.12 3.94 10.26
CA VAL A 178 13.22 4.86 9.54
C VAL A 178 13.83 5.25 8.18
N VAL A 179 15.12 5.54 8.13
CA VAL A 179 15.83 5.86 6.87
C VAL A 179 15.87 4.64 5.94
N CYS A 180 16.15 3.45 6.46
CA CYS A 180 16.19 2.21 5.67
C CYS A 180 14.82 1.74 5.18
N TYR A 181 13.72 2.18 5.81
CA TYR A 181 12.37 1.83 5.38
C TYR A 181 12.10 2.20 3.91
N LEU A 182 12.59 3.35 3.49
CA LEU A 182 12.38 3.85 2.13
C LEU A 182 13.07 2.98 1.07
N PRO A 183 14.39 2.71 1.15
CA PRO A 183 15.06 1.77 0.24
C PRO A 183 14.46 0.35 0.25
N VAL A 184 14.08 -0.15 1.42
CA VAL A 184 13.45 -1.48 1.56
C VAL A 184 12.13 -1.56 0.81
N SER A 185 11.39 -0.45 0.66
CA SER A 185 10.12 -0.44 -0.07
C SER A 185 10.27 -0.86 -1.54
N MET A 186 11.48 -0.72 -2.12
CA MET A 186 11.80 -1.17 -3.49
C MET A 186 11.87 -2.71 -3.61
N ALA A 187 12.02 -3.45 -2.50
CA ALA A 187 12.09 -4.90 -2.54
C ALA A 187 10.80 -5.55 -3.07
N LEU A 188 9.64 -4.95 -2.79
CA LEU A 188 8.37 -5.49 -3.24
C LEU A 188 8.17 -5.38 -4.76
N PRO A 189 8.38 -4.22 -5.42
CA PRO A 189 8.39 -4.15 -6.88
C PRO A 189 9.39 -5.11 -7.53
N VAL A 190 10.63 -5.17 -7.06
CA VAL A 190 11.65 -6.12 -7.56
C VAL A 190 11.08 -7.54 -7.52
N TYR A 191 10.60 -8.00 -6.38
CA TYR A 191 10.08 -9.35 -6.23
C TYR A 191 8.86 -9.64 -7.10
N VAL A 192 8.01 -8.65 -7.38
CA VAL A 192 6.79 -8.83 -8.18
C VAL A 192 7.08 -8.80 -9.68
N PHE A 193 7.95 -7.90 -10.15
CA PHE A 193 8.20 -7.71 -11.58
C PHE A 193 9.28 -8.65 -12.12
N GLU A 194 10.25 -9.03 -11.33
CA GLU A 194 11.30 -9.99 -11.68
C GLU A 194 10.88 -11.40 -11.23
N ASP A 195 10.34 -12.19 -12.16
CA ASP A 195 9.76 -13.50 -11.85
C ASP A 195 10.78 -14.53 -11.38
N GLU A 196 12.04 -14.43 -11.81
CA GLU A 196 13.14 -15.36 -11.49
C GLU A 196 13.82 -15.08 -10.13
N GLU A 197 13.60 -13.86 -9.58
CA GLU A 197 14.24 -13.45 -8.35
C GLU A 197 13.67 -14.15 -7.11
N THR A 198 14.60 -14.62 -6.27
CA THR A 198 14.24 -15.17 -4.95
C THR A 198 13.90 -14.05 -3.97
N LEU A 199 13.21 -14.38 -2.89
CA LEU A 199 12.78 -13.40 -1.89
C LEU A 199 13.96 -12.62 -1.29
N PHE A 200 15.04 -13.30 -0.88
CA PHE A 200 16.20 -12.64 -0.28
C PHE A 200 17.02 -11.85 -1.30
N SER A 201 17.14 -12.34 -2.52
CA SER A 201 17.78 -11.63 -3.62
C SER A 201 17.01 -10.33 -3.91
N SER A 202 15.69 -10.38 -3.97
CA SER A 202 14.83 -9.20 -4.16
C SER A 202 14.98 -8.15 -3.05
N ILE A 203 15.19 -8.59 -1.80
CA ILE A 203 15.44 -7.65 -0.69
C ILE A 203 16.78 -6.94 -0.88
N THR A 204 17.85 -7.70 -1.17
CA THR A 204 19.19 -7.12 -1.36
C THR A 204 19.27 -6.24 -2.59
N ARG A 205 18.64 -6.66 -3.70
CA ARG A 205 18.55 -5.87 -4.94
C ARG A 205 17.69 -4.63 -4.73
N GLY A 206 16.53 -4.76 -4.08
CA GLY A 206 15.66 -3.63 -3.74
C GLY A 206 16.37 -2.60 -2.87
N LEU A 207 17.13 -3.03 -1.87
CA LEU A 207 17.98 -2.16 -1.06
C LEU A 207 19.04 -1.44 -1.92
N LYS A 208 19.74 -2.16 -2.80
CA LYS A 208 20.75 -1.57 -3.69
C LYS A 208 20.11 -0.47 -4.58
N LEU A 209 19.03 -0.79 -5.29
CA LEU A 209 18.32 0.16 -6.14
C LEU A 209 17.75 1.35 -5.34
N GLY A 210 17.19 1.07 -4.15
CA GLY A 210 16.63 2.08 -3.28
C GLY A 210 17.68 3.04 -2.70
N PHE A 211 18.86 2.57 -2.34
CA PHE A 211 19.96 3.45 -1.90
C PHE A 211 20.59 4.20 -3.08
N HIS A 212 20.74 3.56 -4.24
CA HIS A 212 21.24 4.24 -5.44
C HIS A 212 20.35 5.44 -5.81
N SER A 213 19.04 5.27 -5.77
CA SER A 213 18.06 6.31 -6.11
C SER A 213 17.45 7.03 -4.91
N PHE A 214 18.11 7.00 -3.73
CA PHE A 214 17.53 7.42 -2.46
C PHE A 214 16.85 8.80 -2.51
N TRP A 215 17.53 9.81 -3.02
CA TRP A 215 17.00 11.18 -3.07
C TRP A 215 15.83 11.32 -4.05
N SER A 216 15.87 10.62 -5.18
CA SER A 216 14.78 10.60 -6.15
C SER A 216 13.55 9.88 -5.58
N LEU A 217 13.77 8.74 -4.91
CA LEU A 217 12.74 7.96 -4.22
C LEU A 217 12.13 8.77 -3.06
N PHE A 218 12.99 9.39 -2.23
CA PHE A 218 12.55 10.21 -1.11
C PHE A 218 11.69 11.39 -1.59
N GLY A 219 12.16 12.15 -2.56
CA GLY A 219 11.41 13.29 -3.11
C GLY A 219 10.06 12.86 -3.70
N LEU A 220 10.05 11.76 -4.48
CA LEU A 220 8.82 11.21 -5.07
C LEU A 220 7.83 10.78 -3.98
N MET A 221 8.27 9.98 -3.02
CA MET A 221 7.41 9.47 -1.95
C MET A 221 6.95 10.56 -0.99
N PHE A 222 7.78 11.59 -0.75
CA PHE A 222 7.41 12.75 0.06
C PHE A 222 6.25 13.53 -0.58
N VAL A 223 6.37 13.88 -1.86
CA VAL A 223 5.33 14.66 -2.56
C VAL A 223 4.05 13.83 -2.74
N ILE A 224 4.19 12.57 -3.16
CA ILE A 224 3.03 11.65 -3.30
C ILE A 224 2.39 11.39 -1.93
N GLY A 225 3.18 11.16 -0.89
CA GLY A 225 2.69 10.96 0.48
C GLY A 225 1.94 12.18 1.01
N PHE A 226 2.42 13.39 0.74
CA PHE A 226 1.72 14.62 1.09
C PHE A 226 0.37 14.72 0.35
N LEU A 227 0.36 14.47 -0.96
CA LEU A 227 -0.85 14.50 -1.77
C LEU A 227 -1.88 13.45 -1.32
N THR A 228 -1.44 12.21 -1.11
CA THR A 228 -2.31 11.11 -0.64
C THR A 228 -2.85 11.37 0.76
N ASN A 229 -2.09 12.03 1.63
CA ASN A 229 -2.55 12.44 2.95
C ASN A 229 -3.69 13.47 2.86
N ILE A 230 -3.54 14.48 2.00
CA ILE A 230 -4.63 15.46 1.74
C ILE A 230 -5.88 14.74 1.21
N LEU A 231 -5.73 13.88 0.21
CA LEU A 231 -6.86 13.15 -0.37
C LEU A 231 -7.54 12.22 0.65
N SER A 232 -6.75 11.52 1.47
CA SER A 232 -7.25 10.65 2.53
C SER A 232 -8.00 11.44 3.62
N SER A 233 -7.56 12.67 3.90
CA SER A 233 -8.23 13.54 4.88
C SER A 233 -9.69 13.80 4.52
N PHE A 234 -10.00 14.01 3.24
CA PHE A 234 -11.39 14.22 2.80
C PHE A 234 -12.29 13.01 3.09
N THR A 235 -11.79 11.81 2.93
CA THR A 235 -12.57 10.58 3.21
C THR A 235 -12.68 10.30 4.71
N SER A 236 -11.75 10.84 5.51
CA SER A 236 -11.73 10.66 6.97
C SER A 236 -12.62 11.66 7.71
N ILE A 237 -12.90 12.84 7.14
CA ILE A 237 -13.70 13.90 7.77
C ILE A 237 -15.04 13.39 8.35
N PRO A 238 -15.89 12.63 7.63
CA PRO A 238 -17.17 12.17 8.16
C PRO A 238 -17.02 11.35 9.45
N TRP A 239 -16.03 10.46 9.48
CA TRP A 239 -15.75 9.64 10.65
C TRP A 239 -15.25 10.47 11.82
N TYR A 240 -14.32 11.41 11.60
CA TYR A 240 -13.83 12.31 12.65
C TYR A 240 -14.94 13.16 13.25
N ILE A 241 -15.78 13.77 12.40
CA ILE A 241 -16.91 14.60 12.88
C ILE A 241 -17.85 13.77 13.76
N LEU A 242 -18.28 12.60 13.28
CA LEU A 242 -19.19 11.74 14.02
C LEU A 242 -18.58 11.26 15.34
N THR A 243 -17.28 10.92 15.33
CA THR A 243 -16.59 10.44 16.56
C THR A 243 -16.43 11.57 17.57
N VAL A 244 -16.04 12.78 17.14
CA VAL A 244 -15.93 13.95 18.03
C VAL A 244 -17.30 14.35 18.60
N VAL A 245 -18.34 14.42 17.77
CA VAL A 245 -19.71 14.72 18.23
C VAL A 245 -20.15 13.67 19.27
N LYS A 246 -19.89 12.38 19.02
CA LYS A 246 -20.20 11.32 19.99
C LYS A 246 -19.49 11.54 21.33
N SER A 247 -18.18 11.83 21.27
CA SER A 247 -17.39 12.04 22.49
C SER A 247 -17.88 13.26 23.29
N VAL A 248 -18.20 14.36 22.61
CA VAL A 248 -18.75 15.57 23.25
C VAL A 248 -20.13 15.30 23.88
N LEU A 249 -21.03 14.64 23.13
CA LEU A 249 -22.37 14.32 23.65
C LEU A 249 -22.30 13.39 24.85
N VAL A 250 -21.42 12.41 24.87
CA VAL A 250 -21.24 11.49 26.00
C VAL A 250 -20.61 12.20 27.21
N ALA A 251 -19.68 13.13 26.99
CA ALA A 251 -19.01 13.87 28.07
C ALA A 251 -19.90 14.96 28.72
N THR A 252 -20.83 15.57 27.96
CA THR A 252 -21.64 16.71 28.45
C THR A 252 -22.98 16.28 29.03
N ASP A 253 -23.46 15.06 28.79
CA ASP A 253 -24.81 14.65 29.14
C ASP A 253 -24.83 13.71 30.34
N THR A 254 -25.21 14.25 31.49
CA THR A 254 -25.40 13.48 32.73
C THR A 254 -26.75 12.73 32.74
N THR A 255 -27.64 12.94 31.81
CA THR A 255 -29.02 12.39 31.89
C THR A 255 -29.60 11.79 30.62
N GLN A 256 -29.16 12.11 29.42
CA GLN A 256 -29.80 11.60 28.18
C GLN A 256 -28.87 11.49 26.96
N SER A 257 -27.80 10.74 27.04
CA SER A 257 -26.99 10.39 25.87
C SER A 257 -27.68 9.38 24.92
N SER A 258 -29.02 9.31 24.91
CA SER A 258 -29.79 8.31 24.16
C SER A 258 -29.54 8.37 22.65
N PHE A 259 -29.28 9.56 22.10
CA PHE A 259 -28.98 9.70 20.67
C PHE A 259 -27.57 9.20 20.32
N ALA A 260 -26.53 9.62 21.04
CA ALA A 260 -25.13 9.23 20.79
C ALA A 260 -24.86 7.73 21.02
N THR A 261 -25.67 7.08 21.88
CA THR A 261 -25.63 5.65 22.15
C THR A 261 -26.63 4.85 21.32
N SER A 262 -27.45 5.52 20.50
CA SER A 262 -28.44 4.86 19.66
C SER A 262 -27.80 3.92 18.62
N PRO A 263 -28.48 2.80 18.28
CA PRO A 263 -28.01 1.91 17.21
C PRO A 263 -27.83 2.62 15.86
N VAL A 264 -28.67 3.62 15.57
CA VAL A 264 -28.60 4.41 14.33
C VAL A 264 -27.32 5.23 14.28
N TYR A 265 -26.95 5.90 15.38
CA TYR A 265 -25.70 6.66 15.44
C TYR A 265 -24.48 5.76 15.32
N SER A 266 -24.46 4.63 16.01
CA SER A 266 -23.40 3.64 15.91
C SER A 266 -23.24 3.10 14.49
N PHE A 267 -24.36 2.86 13.80
CA PHE A 267 -24.34 2.46 12.40
C PHE A 267 -23.75 3.54 11.48
N LEU A 268 -24.07 4.82 11.70
CA LEU A 268 -23.49 5.93 10.92
C LEU A 268 -21.98 6.05 11.15
N VAL A 269 -21.51 5.90 12.40
CA VAL A 269 -20.06 5.87 12.72
C VAL A 269 -19.39 4.68 12.03
N TYR A 270 -20.00 3.50 12.07
CA TYR A 270 -19.50 2.32 11.38
C TYR A 270 -19.42 2.55 9.86
N LEU A 271 -20.47 3.05 9.23
CA LEU A 271 -20.51 3.29 7.78
C LEU A 271 -19.45 4.33 7.36
N SER A 272 -19.28 5.39 8.15
CA SER A 272 -18.25 6.41 7.90
C SER A 272 -16.83 5.85 8.10
N SER A 273 -16.62 4.91 9.02
CA SER A 273 -15.33 4.22 9.15
C SER A 273 -15.03 3.30 7.97
N VAL A 274 -16.03 2.61 7.41
CA VAL A 274 -15.88 1.83 6.17
C VAL A 274 -15.50 2.74 5.01
N PHE A 275 -16.18 3.89 4.86
CA PHE A 275 -15.88 4.88 3.83
C PHE A 275 -14.46 5.44 3.98
N MET A 276 -14.04 5.75 5.21
CA MET A 276 -12.68 6.21 5.51
C MET A 276 -11.64 5.16 5.12
N ASN A 277 -11.80 3.90 5.52
CA ASN A 277 -10.84 2.82 5.19
C ASN A 277 -10.78 2.57 3.67
N PHE A 278 -11.92 2.56 2.99
CA PHE A 278 -11.95 2.39 1.54
C PHE A 278 -11.27 3.55 0.81
N GLY A 279 -11.54 4.79 1.24
CA GLY A 279 -10.88 5.99 0.72
C GLY A 279 -9.37 5.98 0.95
N MET A 280 -8.92 5.54 2.13
CA MET A 280 -7.50 5.35 2.43
C MET A 280 -6.84 4.38 1.42
N TYR A 281 -7.44 3.23 1.13
CA TYR A 281 -6.88 2.32 0.13
C TYR A 281 -6.87 2.92 -1.27
N LEU A 282 -7.93 3.63 -1.68
CA LEU A 282 -7.95 4.32 -2.98
C LEU A 282 -6.83 5.35 -3.11
N THR A 283 -6.56 6.11 -2.07
CA THR A 283 -5.46 7.08 -2.10
C THR A 283 -4.09 6.40 -2.08
N MET A 284 -3.93 5.29 -1.37
CA MET A 284 -2.69 4.49 -1.35
C MET A 284 -2.35 3.88 -2.72
N THR A 285 -3.33 3.71 -3.65
CA THR A 285 -3.02 3.26 -5.01
C THR A 285 -2.02 4.16 -5.71
N VAL A 286 -2.08 5.48 -5.45
CA VAL A 286 -1.16 6.47 -6.04
C VAL A 286 0.28 6.19 -5.63
N SER A 287 0.51 5.94 -4.32
CA SER A 287 1.84 5.61 -3.80
C SER A 287 2.34 4.26 -4.33
N THR A 288 1.45 3.28 -4.50
CA THR A 288 1.81 1.96 -5.03
C THR A 288 2.22 2.05 -6.51
N PHE A 289 1.48 2.80 -7.32
CA PHE A 289 1.88 3.06 -8.72
C PHE A 289 3.16 3.90 -8.81
N ALA A 290 3.33 4.87 -7.91
CA ALA A 290 4.56 5.67 -7.85
C ALA A 290 5.78 4.78 -7.62
N LEU A 291 5.67 3.82 -6.71
CA LEU A 291 6.74 2.88 -6.44
C LEU A 291 7.02 1.96 -7.63
N ALA A 292 5.97 1.50 -8.35
CA ALA A 292 6.11 0.68 -9.56
C ALA A 292 6.84 1.44 -10.69
N PHE A 293 6.41 2.65 -11.00
CA PHE A 293 7.03 3.44 -12.07
C PHE A 293 8.42 3.97 -11.69
N HIS A 294 8.67 4.22 -10.40
CA HIS A 294 10.01 4.54 -9.94
C HIS A 294 10.95 3.34 -10.10
N TYR A 295 10.51 2.16 -9.67
CA TYR A 295 11.24 0.92 -9.89
C TYR A 295 11.56 0.71 -11.38
N GLY A 296 10.55 0.77 -12.26
CA GLY A 296 10.76 0.58 -13.68
C GLY A 296 11.75 1.58 -14.30
N SER A 297 11.74 2.84 -13.81
CA SER A 297 12.68 3.87 -14.28
C SER A 297 14.12 3.60 -13.83
N ILE A 298 14.34 3.13 -12.59
CA ILE A 298 15.69 2.86 -12.08
C ILE A 298 16.22 1.52 -12.58
N ALA A 299 15.35 0.52 -12.72
CA ALA A 299 15.71 -0.77 -13.30
C ALA A 299 16.13 -0.63 -14.77
N GLU A 300 15.45 0.24 -15.53
CA GLU A 300 15.87 0.57 -16.91
C GLU A 300 17.21 1.30 -16.95
N GLU A 301 17.48 2.21 -16.01
CA GLU A 301 18.73 2.95 -15.93
C GLU A 301 19.94 2.03 -15.59
N GLU A 302 19.71 1.03 -14.71
CA GLU A 302 20.77 0.10 -14.25
C GLU A 302 20.98 -1.09 -15.19
N ASP A 303 19.89 -1.67 -15.71
CA ASP A 303 19.93 -2.99 -16.37
C ASP A 303 19.55 -2.94 -17.86
N GLY A 304 18.87 -1.87 -18.32
CA GLY A 304 18.49 -1.71 -19.73
C GLY A 304 17.47 -2.74 -20.22
N PHE A 305 16.47 -3.07 -19.43
CA PHE A 305 15.46 -4.10 -19.76
C PHE A 305 14.76 -3.90 -21.10
N SER A 306 14.55 -2.65 -21.55
CA SER A 306 13.95 -2.39 -22.85
C SER A 306 14.84 -2.83 -24.01
N VAL A 307 16.15 -2.72 -23.85
CA VAL A 307 17.14 -3.14 -24.88
C VAL A 307 17.19 -4.67 -24.99
N GLU A 308 17.08 -5.36 -23.85
CA GLU A 308 17.06 -6.82 -23.82
C GLU A 308 15.78 -7.39 -24.45
N ASP A 309 14.64 -6.78 -24.20
CA ASP A 309 13.32 -7.12 -24.79
C ASP A 309 13.34 -6.90 -26.31
N ASP A 310 13.94 -5.80 -26.78
CA ASP A 310 14.13 -5.51 -28.20
C ASP A 310 15.06 -6.53 -28.88
N ILE A 311 16.16 -6.93 -28.24
CA ILE A 311 17.08 -7.94 -28.78
C ILE A 311 16.37 -9.30 -28.91
N GLN A 312 15.65 -9.75 -27.90
CA GLN A 312 14.86 -11.00 -27.96
C GLN A 312 13.82 -10.95 -29.09
N HIS A 313 13.17 -9.81 -29.28
CA HIS A 313 12.19 -9.64 -30.35
C HIS A 313 12.85 -9.68 -31.75
N PHE A 314 14.06 -9.15 -31.90
CA PHE A 314 14.85 -9.28 -33.13
C PHE A 314 15.28 -10.71 -33.41
N GLU A 315 15.66 -11.47 -32.38
CA GLU A 315 16.01 -12.89 -32.51
C GLU A 315 14.79 -13.72 -32.94
N GLU A 316 13.62 -13.49 -32.35
CA GLU A 316 12.36 -14.14 -32.76
C GLU A 316 11.94 -13.81 -34.20
N LEU A 317 12.19 -12.57 -34.67
CA LEU A 317 11.95 -12.18 -36.04
C LEU A 317 12.95 -12.83 -37.00
N ALA A 318 14.23 -12.92 -36.62
CA ALA A 318 15.27 -13.60 -37.39
C ALA A 318 15.02 -15.10 -37.51
N GLU A 319 14.52 -15.77 -36.44
CA GLU A 319 14.08 -17.17 -36.50
C GLU A 319 12.88 -17.38 -37.42
N LYS A 320 11.93 -16.46 -37.45
CA LYS A 320 10.78 -16.50 -38.40
C LYS A 320 11.18 -16.26 -39.85
N ASP A 321 12.20 -15.45 -40.08
CA ASP A 321 12.71 -15.21 -41.44
C ASP A 321 13.53 -16.39 -41.97
N THR A 322 14.15 -17.21 -41.11
CA THR A 322 14.81 -18.46 -41.52
C THR A 322 13.83 -19.55 -41.96
N ASP A 323 12.55 -19.47 -41.64
CA ASP A 323 11.51 -20.33 -42.19
C ASP A 323 11.14 -19.97 -43.65
N ILE A 324 11.58 -18.82 -44.18
CA ILE A 324 11.34 -18.39 -45.55
C ILE A 324 12.30 -19.06 -46.52
N ASP A 325 13.43 -19.62 -46.10
CA ASP A 325 14.37 -20.37 -46.93
C ASP A 325 13.83 -21.74 -47.41
N ASN A 326 12.58 -22.08 -47.11
CA ASN A 326 11.91 -23.26 -47.66
C ASN A 326 11.22 -23.00 -49.03
N PHE A 327 11.36 -21.83 -49.62
CA PHE A 327 10.83 -21.55 -50.98
C PHE A 327 11.65 -22.15 -52.13
N ASP A 328 12.85 -22.67 -51.89
CA ASP A 328 13.67 -23.33 -52.92
C ASP A 328 13.36 -24.82 -53.10
N LYS A 329 12.22 -25.29 -52.61
CA LYS A 329 11.74 -26.69 -52.83
C LYS A 329 10.35 -26.78 -53.46
N LEU A 330 10.07 -25.93 -54.47
CA LEU A 330 8.96 -26.09 -55.41
C LEU A 330 9.45 -26.27 -56.80
#